data_f3c826d64ee833f1c64872de12f01ba4
#
_entry.id   f3c826d64ee833f1c64872de12f01ba4
#
_cell.length_a   1.000
_cell.length_b   1.000
_cell.length_c   1.000
_cell.angle_alpha   90.00
_cell.angle_beta   90.00
_cell.angle_gamma   90.00
#
_symmetry.space_group_name_H-M   'P 1'
#
loop_
_entity.id
_entity.type
_entity.pdbx_description
1 polymer ?
#
loop_
_entity_poly.entity_id
_entity_poly.type
_entity_poly.pdbx_seq_one_letter_code
_entity_poly.pdbx_strand_id
1 'polypeptide(L)'
;MVNDITLNKFFWLHPINNAIYYSVNVTQTHFKAMLMKIQSTNSTTALVDIKTSKSVSEKVTTKNVKQSEKPTRFAGKERVEKWFAQAGVFPAYFKRPAQTLDEKIAAKNSLQERRKFSNLERILGKALDFCLEETKSDDLDPDWFFSFINMAEDVYAPQMQEVWGKIFAVESSQPGSFSLKTLQTLKQLTQKDAVIFRQAVNLASRRKGETAPKLLIGYYRKKSIWSFLKANPEHQLNLAHFSLSYPDLLALMDLGLIHHSEIESGELAHDQATEWRVAGHSINLIPKYRGLTLVYFKFTTTGAELSKLINSQKQDAYVGALKQTLGHAFELS
;
A
#
# COMPACT_ATOMS: atom_id res chain seq x y z
N MET A 1 35.97 52.60 -27.54
CA MET A 1 35.29 52.67 -26.25
C MET A 1 34.55 51.37 -26.10
N VAL A 2 35.13 50.53 -25.30
CA VAL A 2 34.80 49.10 -25.13
C VAL A 2 33.89 49.00 -23.92
N ASN A 3 32.81 48.27 -24.01
CA ASN A 3 32.04 47.85 -22.83
C ASN A 3 32.04 46.32 -22.76
N ASP A 4 32.64 45.85 -21.68
CA ASP A 4 32.67 44.49 -21.20
C ASP A 4 31.27 43.99 -20.80
N ILE A 5 30.92 42.82 -21.34
CA ILE A 5 29.76 42.07 -20.85
C ILE A 5 30.32 40.84 -20.11
N THR A 6 30.28 40.92 -18.79
CA THR A 6 30.59 39.81 -17.90
C THR A 6 29.43 38.82 -17.86
N LEU A 7 29.69 37.59 -18.31
CA LEU A 7 28.80 36.46 -18.18
C LEU A 7 28.80 35.97 -16.71
N ASN A 8 27.69 36.16 -16.02
CA ASN A 8 27.43 35.52 -14.75
C ASN A 8 26.83 34.12 -14.97
N LYS A 9 27.62 33.09 -14.69
CA LYS A 9 27.16 31.71 -14.60
C LYS A 9 26.39 31.52 -13.33
N PHE A 10 25.07 31.44 -13.40
CA PHE A 10 24.23 30.98 -12.28
C PHE A 10 24.29 29.46 -12.18
N PHE A 11 24.95 28.97 -11.16
CA PHE A 11 24.80 27.60 -10.66
C PHE A 11 23.45 27.49 -9.96
N TRP A 12 22.52 26.76 -10.54
CA TRP A 12 21.31 26.31 -9.83
C TRP A 12 21.62 25.04 -9.05
N LEU A 13 21.89 25.20 -7.76
CA LEU A 13 21.79 24.14 -6.79
C LEU A 13 20.32 24.05 -6.35
N HIS A 14 19.64 23.00 -6.73
CA HIS A 14 18.28 22.70 -6.27
C HIS A 14 18.29 22.10 -4.86
N PRO A 15 17.66 22.70 -3.88
CA PRO A 15 17.37 22.07 -2.58
C PRO A 15 15.97 21.46 -2.60
N ILE A 16 15.73 20.39 -3.38
CA ILE A 16 14.39 19.76 -3.47
C ILE A 16 14.21 18.59 -2.50
N ASN A 17 15.29 18.10 -1.85
CA ASN A 17 15.21 16.87 -1.08
C ASN A 17 14.77 16.99 0.38
N ASN A 18 14.67 18.17 0.98
CA ASN A 18 14.33 18.31 2.41
C ASN A 18 12.85 18.62 2.69
N ALA A 19 12.09 19.20 1.77
CA ALA A 19 10.69 19.56 2.01
C ALA A 19 9.76 18.34 2.04
N ILE A 20 10.08 17.28 1.28
CA ILE A 20 9.26 16.04 1.23
C ILE A 20 9.31 15.27 2.56
N TYR A 21 10.42 15.37 3.31
CA TYR A 21 10.59 14.65 4.58
C TYR A 21 9.81 15.28 5.74
N TYR A 22 9.58 16.59 5.75
CA TYR A 22 8.87 17.26 6.85
C TYR A 22 7.35 17.17 6.75
N SER A 23 6.77 17.13 5.55
CA SER A 23 5.32 17.02 5.39
C SER A 23 4.79 15.62 5.70
N VAL A 24 5.62 14.58 5.51
CA VAL A 24 5.26 13.19 5.81
C VAL A 24 5.19 12.93 7.32
N ASN A 25 5.96 13.65 8.15
CA ASN A 25 6.05 13.37 9.58
C ASN A 25 4.85 13.84 10.40
N VAL A 26 4.15 14.90 10.02
CA VAL A 26 2.97 15.39 10.77
C VAL A 26 1.74 14.52 10.56
N THR A 27 1.62 13.86 9.40
CA THR A 27 0.51 12.95 9.08
C THR A 27 0.72 11.52 9.59
N GLN A 28 1.94 11.20 10.06
CA GLN A 28 2.32 9.87 10.54
C GLN A 28 1.52 9.37 11.74
N THR A 29 1.13 10.26 12.64
CA THR A 29 0.45 9.88 13.89
C THR A 29 -0.98 9.40 13.64
N HIS A 30 -1.69 9.99 12.70
CA HIS A 30 -3.08 9.61 12.38
C HIS A 30 -3.17 8.30 11.57
N PHE A 31 -2.27 8.10 10.63
CA PHE A 31 -2.23 6.86 9.84
C PHE A 31 -1.82 5.65 10.69
N LYS A 32 -0.92 5.85 11.66
CA LYS A 32 -0.51 4.81 12.62
C LYS A 32 -1.68 4.37 13.51
N ALA A 33 -2.52 5.33 13.96
CA ALA A 33 -3.72 5.04 14.76
C ALA A 33 -4.78 4.28 13.95
N MET A 34 -4.93 4.56 12.66
CA MET A 34 -5.85 3.88 11.77
C MET A 34 -5.42 2.44 11.48
N LEU A 35 -4.13 2.19 11.23
CA LEU A 35 -3.59 0.84 11.00
C LEU A 35 -3.63 -0.02 12.27
N MET A 36 -3.49 0.56 13.48
CA MET A 36 -3.67 -0.15 14.74
C MET A 36 -5.14 -0.54 14.98
N LYS A 37 -6.11 0.26 14.54
CA LYS A 37 -7.54 -0.08 14.62
C LYS A 37 -7.92 -1.29 13.75
N ILE A 38 -7.22 -1.51 12.64
CA ILE A 38 -7.42 -2.70 11.78
C ILE A 38 -6.87 -3.97 12.44
N GLN A 39 -5.84 -3.86 13.28
CA GLN A 39 -5.27 -5.00 14.01
C GLN A 39 -6.13 -5.44 15.20
N SER A 40 -6.91 -4.54 15.81
CA SER A 40 -7.71 -4.87 17.01
C SER A 40 -9.02 -5.62 16.72
N THR A 41 -9.44 -5.73 15.45
CA THR A 41 -10.67 -6.42 15.05
C THR A 41 -10.46 -7.89 14.61
N ASN A 42 -9.22 -8.37 14.48
CA ASN A 42 -8.92 -9.72 13.98
C ASN A 42 -8.37 -10.71 15.02
N SER A 43 -8.46 -10.40 16.31
CA SER A 43 -7.99 -11.30 17.38
C SER A 43 -9.13 -11.83 18.20
N THR A 44 -9.94 -12.76 17.66
CA THR A 44 -10.70 -13.70 18.48
C THR A 44 -11.04 -14.93 17.63
N THR A 45 -10.06 -15.83 17.49
CA THR A 45 -10.36 -17.24 17.21
C THR A 45 -9.72 -18.04 18.35
N ALA A 46 -10.51 -18.31 19.37
CA ALA A 46 -10.14 -19.16 20.48
C ALA A 46 -10.15 -20.63 20.02
N LEU A 47 -9.04 -21.30 20.18
CA LEU A 47 -8.90 -22.75 20.12
C LEU A 47 -9.68 -23.39 21.26
N VAL A 48 -10.55 -24.35 20.93
CA VAL A 48 -11.26 -25.18 21.90
C VAL A 48 -10.37 -26.38 22.20
N ASP A 49 -9.83 -26.45 23.41
CA ASP A 49 -9.25 -27.66 23.97
C ASP A 49 -10.30 -28.41 24.79
N ILE A 50 -10.54 -29.67 24.39
CA ILE A 50 -11.38 -30.62 25.08
C ILE A 50 -10.53 -31.29 26.16
N LYS A 51 -10.87 -31.12 27.45
CA LYS A 51 -10.52 -32.12 28.47
C LYS A 51 -11.67 -32.30 29.48
N THR A 52 -12.08 -33.55 29.52
CA THR A 52 -13.05 -34.18 30.39
C THR A 52 -12.56 -34.25 31.85
N SER A 53 -13.39 -33.91 32.83
CA SER A 53 -13.60 -34.79 34.01
C SER A 53 -14.59 -34.21 35.02
N LYS A 54 -15.40 -35.13 35.54
CA LYS A 54 -16.47 -35.15 36.53
C LYS A 54 -16.19 -34.41 37.86
N SER A 55 -17.16 -33.77 38.52
CA SER A 55 -18.08 -34.31 39.50
C SER A 55 -18.64 -33.22 40.45
N VAL A 56 -19.96 -33.28 40.63
CA VAL A 56 -20.76 -33.19 41.89
C VAL A 56 -20.93 -31.86 42.63
N SER A 57 -22.22 -31.41 42.60
CA SER A 57 -23.06 -30.85 43.70
C SER A 57 -22.65 -29.52 44.37
N GLU A 58 -23.43 -28.48 44.38
CA GLU A 58 -24.66 -28.22 45.10
C GLU A 58 -25.22 -26.79 44.83
N LYS A 59 -26.52 -26.65 45.07
CA LYS A 59 -27.37 -25.50 44.85
C LYS A 59 -26.89 -24.19 45.51
N VAL A 60 -27.14 -23.05 44.82
CA VAL A 60 -27.98 -21.96 45.34
C VAL A 60 -28.40 -21.03 44.18
N THR A 61 -29.65 -20.70 44.19
CA THR A 61 -30.46 -19.88 43.30
C THR A 61 -30.01 -18.41 43.25
N THR A 62 -29.79 -17.83 42.07
CA THR A 62 -30.37 -16.50 41.76
C THR A 62 -30.33 -16.27 40.23
N LYS A 63 -31.50 -15.87 39.74
CA LYS A 63 -31.79 -15.57 38.34
C LYS A 63 -30.97 -14.40 37.81
N ASN A 64 -30.22 -14.61 36.73
CA ASN A 64 -30.04 -13.60 35.69
C ASN A 64 -29.77 -14.34 34.39
N VAL A 65 -30.81 -14.45 33.59
CA VAL A 65 -30.80 -15.02 32.22
C VAL A 65 -30.08 -14.04 31.33
N LYS A 66 -28.80 -14.26 31.05
CA LYS A 66 -28.19 -13.79 29.81
C LYS A 66 -28.46 -14.85 28.76
N GLN A 67 -29.48 -14.61 27.93
CA GLN A 67 -29.73 -15.34 26.72
C GLN A 67 -28.48 -15.23 25.83
N SER A 68 -27.76 -16.32 25.67
CA SER A 68 -26.86 -16.54 24.57
C SER A 68 -27.72 -16.72 23.32
N GLU A 69 -27.90 -15.65 22.54
CA GLU A 69 -28.60 -15.71 21.27
C GLU A 69 -27.78 -16.61 20.32
N LYS A 70 -28.32 -17.79 20.05
CA LYS A 70 -27.92 -18.60 18.90
C LYS A 70 -28.09 -17.73 17.66
N PRO A 71 -27.15 -17.74 16.68
CA PRO A 71 -27.30 -17.00 15.43
C PRO A 71 -28.55 -17.50 14.71
N THR A 72 -29.61 -16.75 14.81
CA THR A 72 -30.92 -17.08 14.26
C THR A 72 -30.82 -16.94 12.72
N ARG A 73 -31.45 -17.85 12.02
CA ARG A 73 -31.61 -17.90 10.54
C ARG A 73 -32.15 -16.57 9.95
N PHE A 74 -32.70 -15.69 10.81
CA PHE A 74 -33.21 -14.34 10.48
C PHE A 74 -32.07 -13.30 10.31
N ALA A 75 -30.95 -13.40 11.02
CA ALA A 75 -29.86 -12.42 10.95
C ALA A 75 -29.21 -12.33 9.54
N GLY A 76 -29.22 -13.43 8.79
CA GLY A 76 -28.71 -13.44 7.41
C GLY A 76 -29.64 -12.69 6.45
N LYS A 77 -30.95 -12.92 6.57
CA LYS A 77 -31.95 -12.28 5.72
C LYS A 77 -31.99 -10.77 5.93
N GLU A 78 -32.05 -10.33 7.19
CA GLU A 78 -32.01 -8.91 7.55
C GLU A 78 -30.73 -8.21 7.07
N ARG A 79 -29.58 -8.91 7.09
CA ARG A 79 -28.32 -8.37 6.57
C ARG A 79 -28.39 -8.13 5.07
N VAL A 80 -28.93 -9.08 4.30
CA VAL A 80 -29.13 -8.93 2.86
C VAL A 80 -30.07 -7.77 2.58
N GLU A 81 -31.23 -7.72 3.26
CA GLU A 81 -32.22 -6.65 3.10
C GLU A 81 -31.61 -5.27 3.39
N LYS A 82 -30.80 -5.16 4.46
CA LYS A 82 -30.11 -3.93 4.83
C LYS A 82 -29.17 -3.44 3.72
N TRP A 83 -28.39 -4.34 3.09
CA TRP A 83 -27.49 -3.96 2.00
C TRP A 83 -28.26 -3.52 0.76
N PHE A 84 -29.32 -4.24 0.36
CA PHE A 84 -30.16 -3.84 -0.78
C PHE A 84 -30.91 -2.53 -0.50
N ALA A 85 -31.40 -2.34 0.74
CA ALA A 85 -32.03 -1.08 1.14
C ALA A 85 -31.07 0.11 1.03
N GLN A 86 -29.80 -0.09 1.34
CA GLN A 86 -28.77 0.94 1.09
C GLN A 86 -28.64 1.26 -0.38
N ALA A 87 -28.82 0.30 -1.29
CA ALA A 87 -28.82 0.55 -2.74
C ALA A 87 -30.17 1.13 -3.25
N GLY A 88 -31.14 1.41 -2.36
CA GLY A 88 -32.47 1.90 -2.73
C GLY A 88 -33.40 0.80 -3.25
N VAL A 89 -33.03 -0.48 -3.07
CA VAL A 89 -33.82 -1.64 -3.51
C VAL A 89 -34.45 -2.30 -2.27
N PHE A 90 -35.77 -2.50 -2.32
CA PHE A 90 -36.53 -3.05 -1.21
C PHE A 90 -37.32 -4.28 -1.65
N PRO A 91 -37.51 -5.27 -0.76
CA PRO A 91 -38.32 -6.44 -1.04
C PRO A 91 -39.79 -6.08 -1.34
N ALA A 92 -40.46 -6.88 -2.19
CA ALA A 92 -41.84 -6.63 -2.59
C ALA A 92 -42.86 -6.63 -1.42
N TYR A 93 -42.55 -7.33 -0.35
CA TYR A 93 -43.41 -7.36 0.86
C TYR A 93 -43.29 -6.11 1.76
N PHE A 94 -42.32 -5.22 1.48
CA PHE A 94 -42.23 -3.95 2.17
C PHE A 94 -43.39 -3.05 1.71
N LYS A 95 -44.40 -2.89 2.59
CA LYS A 95 -45.56 -2.05 2.29
C LYS A 95 -45.14 -0.59 2.12
N ARG A 96 -44.82 -0.19 0.94
CA ARG A 96 -44.73 1.22 0.53
C ARG A 96 -46.01 1.56 -0.26
N PRO A 97 -46.41 2.86 -0.30
CA PRO A 97 -47.44 3.30 -1.22
C PRO A 97 -47.18 2.71 -2.60
N ALA A 98 -48.22 2.31 -3.33
CA ALA A 98 -48.10 1.70 -4.65
C ALA A 98 -47.31 2.64 -5.57
N GLN A 99 -46.02 2.36 -5.74
CA GLN A 99 -45.11 3.10 -6.63
C GLN A 99 -44.99 2.36 -7.93
N THR A 100 -45.06 3.10 -9.01
CA THR A 100 -44.76 2.59 -10.36
C THR A 100 -43.28 2.16 -10.44
N LEU A 101 -42.90 1.38 -11.42
CA LEU A 101 -41.53 0.97 -11.67
C LEU A 101 -40.63 2.21 -11.88
N ASP A 102 -41.12 3.19 -12.64
CA ASP A 102 -40.36 4.41 -12.97
C ASP A 102 -40.10 5.26 -11.71
N GLU A 103 -41.06 5.38 -10.82
CA GLU A 103 -40.87 6.06 -9.51
C GLU A 103 -39.81 5.36 -8.63
N LYS A 104 -39.79 4.02 -8.65
CA LYS A 104 -38.77 3.25 -7.92
C LYS A 104 -37.37 3.48 -8.51
N ILE A 105 -37.25 3.50 -9.83
CA ILE A 105 -35.98 3.78 -10.53
C ILE A 105 -35.53 5.22 -10.23
N ALA A 106 -36.43 6.19 -10.33
CA ALA A 106 -36.11 7.60 -10.03
C ALA A 106 -35.65 7.78 -8.57
N ALA A 107 -36.33 7.15 -7.60
CA ALA A 107 -35.92 7.19 -6.19
C ALA A 107 -34.55 6.54 -5.97
N LYS A 108 -34.28 5.38 -6.58
CA LYS A 108 -32.97 4.73 -6.53
C LYS A 108 -31.86 5.63 -7.10
N ASN A 109 -32.08 6.22 -8.26
CA ASN A 109 -31.11 7.08 -8.94
C ASN A 109 -30.83 8.35 -8.08
N SER A 110 -31.88 9.00 -7.57
CA SER A 110 -31.73 10.16 -6.67
C SER A 110 -30.93 9.82 -5.41
N LEU A 111 -31.13 8.63 -4.84
CA LEU A 111 -30.36 8.18 -3.67
C LEU A 111 -28.89 7.93 -4.06
N GLN A 112 -28.62 7.36 -5.22
CA GLN A 112 -27.27 7.11 -5.71
C GLN A 112 -26.52 8.43 -5.95
N GLU A 113 -27.12 9.40 -6.62
CA GLU A 113 -26.52 10.71 -6.86
C GLU A 113 -26.20 11.47 -5.57
N ARG A 114 -27.11 11.45 -4.60
CA ARG A 114 -26.84 12.06 -3.27
C ARG A 114 -25.64 11.40 -2.58
N ARG A 115 -25.46 10.09 -2.71
CA ARG A 115 -24.33 9.37 -2.12
C ARG A 115 -23.03 9.71 -2.82
N LYS A 116 -23.01 9.73 -4.14
CA LYS A 116 -21.87 10.13 -4.94
C LYS A 116 -21.41 11.53 -4.53
N PHE A 117 -22.34 12.48 -4.46
CA PHE A 117 -22.04 13.83 -4.00
C PHE A 117 -21.45 13.85 -2.57
N SER A 118 -22.09 13.15 -1.63
CA SER A 118 -21.58 13.08 -0.24
C SER A 118 -20.21 12.40 -0.13
N ASN A 119 -19.88 11.43 -1.02
CA ASN A 119 -18.55 10.82 -1.07
C ASN A 119 -17.52 11.87 -1.50
N LEU A 120 -17.81 12.66 -2.53
CA LEU A 120 -16.92 13.73 -2.99
C LEU A 120 -16.72 14.81 -1.93
N GLU A 121 -17.77 15.23 -1.23
CA GLU A 121 -17.65 16.20 -0.12
C GLU A 121 -16.70 15.70 0.97
N ARG A 122 -16.80 14.41 1.34
CA ARG A 122 -15.91 13.81 2.34
C ARG A 122 -14.47 13.72 1.86
N ILE A 123 -14.26 13.34 0.59
CA ILE A 123 -12.93 13.27 -0.02
C ILE A 123 -12.32 14.67 -0.10
N LEU A 124 -13.11 15.70 -0.49
CA LEU A 124 -12.68 17.10 -0.49
C LEU A 124 -12.26 17.55 0.92
N GLY A 125 -13.09 17.27 1.93
CA GLY A 125 -12.73 17.56 3.32
C GLY A 125 -11.41 16.93 3.73
N LYS A 126 -11.19 15.66 3.34
CA LYS A 126 -9.92 14.98 3.60
C LYS A 126 -8.75 15.58 2.81
N ALA A 127 -8.97 15.98 1.57
CA ALA A 127 -7.93 16.64 0.78
C ALA A 127 -7.49 17.95 1.43
N LEU A 128 -8.44 18.76 1.90
CA LEU A 128 -8.15 20.02 2.61
C LEU A 128 -7.38 19.79 3.92
N ASP A 129 -7.68 18.70 4.66
CA ASP A 129 -6.92 18.31 5.86
C ASP A 129 -5.43 18.03 5.57
N PHE A 130 -5.08 17.67 4.32
CA PHE A 130 -3.72 17.33 3.89
C PHE A 130 -3.05 18.39 3.01
N CYS A 131 -3.76 19.43 2.61
CA CYS A 131 -3.17 20.53 1.83
C CYS A 131 -2.14 21.29 2.66
N LEU A 132 -1.01 21.60 2.05
CA LEU A 132 0.01 22.49 2.61
C LEU A 132 -0.31 23.95 2.20
N GLU A 133 -0.19 24.90 3.12
CA GLU A 133 -0.59 26.29 2.91
C GLU A 133 0.24 27.06 1.87
N GLU A 134 1.41 26.56 1.47
CA GLU A 134 2.30 27.24 0.53
C GLU A 134 2.82 26.28 -0.55
N THR A 135 2.10 26.10 -1.62
CA THR A 135 2.65 25.47 -2.82
C THR A 135 2.38 26.36 -4.05
N LYS A 136 3.44 26.87 -4.66
CA LYS A 136 3.41 27.26 -6.06
C LYS A 136 3.35 25.99 -6.86
N SER A 137 2.17 25.59 -7.29
CA SER A 137 2.02 24.43 -8.16
C SER A 137 1.63 24.88 -9.56
N ASP A 138 2.06 24.13 -10.55
CA ASP A 138 1.50 24.19 -11.88
C ASP A 138 0.01 23.83 -11.83
N ASP A 139 -0.77 24.25 -12.81
CA ASP A 139 -2.18 23.91 -12.88
C ASP A 139 -2.36 22.39 -13.00
N LEU A 140 -3.35 21.88 -12.28
CA LEU A 140 -3.72 20.48 -12.33
C LEU A 140 -4.29 20.15 -13.71
N ASP A 141 -3.90 19.01 -14.30
CA ASP A 141 -4.44 18.52 -15.55
C ASP A 141 -5.96 18.30 -15.44
N PRO A 142 -6.81 19.01 -16.23
CA PRO A 142 -8.25 18.87 -16.19
C PRO A 142 -8.73 17.45 -16.51
N ASP A 143 -8.10 16.73 -17.44
CA ASP A 143 -8.50 15.38 -17.81
C ASP A 143 -8.22 14.39 -16.67
N TRP A 144 -7.11 14.56 -15.97
CA TRP A 144 -6.80 13.82 -14.75
C TRP A 144 -7.84 14.13 -13.67
N PHE A 145 -8.15 15.40 -13.45
CA PHE A 145 -9.10 15.86 -12.42
C PHE A 145 -10.48 15.25 -12.61
N PHE A 146 -11.07 15.38 -13.82
CA PHE A 146 -12.39 14.82 -14.07
C PHE A 146 -12.41 13.30 -14.03
N SER A 147 -11.33 12.64 -14.45
CA SER A 147 -11.17 11.18 -14.27
C SER A 147 -11.11 10.80 -12.80
N PHE A 148 -10.39 11.57 -11.98
CA PHE A 148 -10.33 11.38 -10.52
C PHE A 148 -11.73 11.52 -9.91
N ILE A 149 -12.48 12.58 -10.21
CA ILE A 149 -13.84 12.81 -9.69
C ILE A 149 -14.75 11.63 -10.01
N ASN A 150 -14.77 11.17 -11.27
CA ASN A 150 -15.60 10.04 -11.73
C ASN A 150 -15.26 8.73 -11.00
N MET A 151 -14.01 8.54 -10.59
CA MET A 151 -13.61 7.36 -9.81
C MET A 151 -13.89 7.54 -8.31
N ALA A 152 -13.69 8.74 -7.78
CA ALA A 152 -13.79 9.08 -6.37
C ALA A 152 -15.24 9.06 -5.87
N GLU A 153 -16.22 9.45 -6.68
CA GLU A 153 -17.63 9.48 -6.30
C GLU A 153 -18.18 8.09 -5.89
N ASP A 154 -17.59 7.01 -6.38
CA ASP A 154 -17.94 5.63 -6.05
C ASP A 154 -17.16 5.05 -4.86
N VAL A 155 -16.40 5.85 -4.14
CA VAL A 155 -15.61 5.41 -2.98
C VAL A 155 -16.41 5.57 -1.69
N TYR A 156 -16.90 4.46 -1.14
CA TYR A 156 -17.79 4.46 0.03
C TYR A 156 -17.09 4.23 1.37
N ALA A 157 -15.96 3.53 1.37
CA ALA A 157 -15.23 3.20 2.60
C ALA A 157 -14.49 4.44 3.15
N PRO A 158 -14.72 4.85 4.43
CA PRO A 158 -14.09 6.05 4.99
C PRO A 158 -12.56 6.04 4.92
N GLN A 159 -11.94 4.87 5.11
CA GLN A 159 -10.49 4.71 5.02
C GLN A 159 -9.99 4.95 3.58
N MET A 160 -10.76 4.49 2.60
CA MET A 160 -10.41 4.72 1.20
C MET A 160 -10.62 6.19 0.81
N GLN A 161 -11.69 6.85 1.32
CA GLN A 161 -11.90 8.27 1.13
C GLN A 161 -10.73 9.12 1.66
N GLU A 162 -10.13 8.71 2.78
CA GLU A 162 -8.92 9.37 3.31
C GLU A 162 -7.72 9.19 2.37
N VAL A 163 -7.51 7.99 1.81
CA VAL A 163 -6.44 7.73 0.83
C VAL A 163 -6.65 8.56 -0.44
N TRP A 164 -7.88 8.64 -0.94
CA TRP A 164 -8.21 9.45 -2.11
C TRP A 164 -8.03 10.95 -1.86
N GLY A 165 -8.38 11.44 -0.66
CA GLY A 165 -8.10 12.81 -0.24
C GLY A 165 -6.60 13.13 -0.23
N LYS A 166 -5.77 12.22 0.30
CA LYS A 166 -4.30 12.37 0.29
C LYS A 166 -3.73 12.40 -1.13
N ILE A 167 -4.21 11.51 -2.01
CA ILE A 167 -3.79 11.50 -3.41
C ILE A 167 -4.08 12.85 -4.05
N PHE A 168 -5.28 13.38 -3.86
CA PHE A 168 -5.66 14.66 -4.43
C PHE A 168 -4.79 15.81 -3.89
N ALA A 169 -4.56 15.85 -2.58
CA ALA A 169 -3.69 16.87 -1.96
C ALA A 169 -2.26 16.83 -2.49
N VAL A 170 -1.68 15.62 -2.68
CA VAL A 170 -0.33 15.47 -3.24
C VAL A 170 -0.31 15.85 -4.72
N GLU A 171 -1.29 15.42 -5.50
CA GLU A 171 -1.38 15.74 -6.94
C GLU A 171 -1.55 17.23 -7.16
N SER A 172 -2.38 17.90 -6.34
CA SER A 172 -2.54 19.37 -6.38
C SER A 172 -1.25 20.13 -6.06
N SER A 173 -0.40 19.55 -5.20
CA SER A 173 0.89 20.15 -4.82
C SER A 173 2.00 19.83 -5.82
N GLN A 174 1.95 18.65 -6.43
CA GLN A 174 2.94 18.10 -7.35
C GLN A 174 2.25 17.33 -8.48
N PRO A 175 1.75 18.05 -9.51
CA PRO A 175 1.09 17.42 -10.65
C PRO A 175 1.94 16.33 -11.31
N GLY A 176 1.28 15.24 -11.72
CA GLY A 176 1.96 14.06 -12.26
C GLY A 176 2.51 13.08 -11.23
N SER A 177 2.16 13.25 -9.93
CA SER A 177 2.55 12.32 -8.86
C SER A 177 1.85 10.98 -8.95
N PHE A 178 0.61 10.94 -9.47
CA PHE A 178 -0.22 9.75 -9.60
C PHE A 178 -0.84 9.67 -10.99
N SER A 179 -0.54 8.59 -11.70
CA SER A 179 -1.14 8.30 -13.01
C SER A 179 -2.60 7.84 -12.87
N LEU A 180 -3.41 8.01 -13.92
CA LEU A 180 -4.77 7.47 -13.98
C LEU A 180 -4.80 5.95 -13.79
N LYS A 181 -3.79 5.24 -14.30
CA LYS A 181 -3.63 3.80 -14.08
C LYS A 181 -3.52 3.46 -12.59
N THR A 182 -2.81 4.29 -11.84
CA THR A 182 -2.67 4.12 -10.37
C THR A 182 -3.99 4.29 -9.65
N LEU A 183 -4.82 5.27 -10.04
CA LEU A 183 -6.16 5.44 -9.50
C LEU A 183 -7.07 4.25 -9.80
N GLN A 184 -7.03 3.74 -11.03
CA GLN A 184 -7.78 2.54 -11.44
C GLN A 184 -7.37 1.31 -10.63
N THR A 185 -6.06 1.09 -10.47
CA THR A 185 -5.54 -0.02 -9.65
C THR A 185 -5.96 0.12 -8.20
N LEU A 186 -5.85 1.33 -7.61
CA LEU A 186 -6.29 1.59 -6.24
C LEU A 186 -7.78 1.26 -6.02
N LYS A 187 -8.64 1.59 -6.99
CA LYS A 187 -10.09 1.27 -6.94
C LYS A 187 -10.34 -0.24 -6.93
N GLN A 188 -9.46 -1.04 -7.52
CA GLN A 188 -9.58 -2.51 -7.60
C GLN A 188 -9.00 -3.24 -6.37
N LEU A 189 -8.16 -2.57 -5.57
CA LEU A 189 -7.52 -3.19 -4.41
C LEU A 189 -8.54 -3.63 -3.37
N THR A 190 -8.50 -4.92 -3.02
CA THR A 190 -9.21 -5.42 -1.85
C THR A 190 -8.43 -5.09 -0.56
N GLN A 191 -9.10 -5.22 0.58
CA GLN A 191 -8.42 -5.06 1.89
C GLN A 191 -7.26 -6.07 2.05
N LYS A 192 -7.41 -7.28 1.55
CA LYS A 192 -6.35 -8.30 1.58
C LYS A 192 -5.15 -7.86 0.75
N ASP A 193 -5.37 -7.37 -0.46
CA ASP A 193 -4.31 -6.89 -1.36
C ASP A 193 -3.57 -5.71 -0.75
N ALA A 194 -4.28 -4.79 -0.11
CA ALA A 194 -3.69 -3.65 0.59
C ALA A 194 -2.76 -4.08 1.75
N VAL A 195 -3.11 -5.15 2.49
CA VAL A 195 -2.25 -5.72 3.54
C VAL A 195 -0.99 -6.34 2.93
N ILE A 196 -1.14 -7.13 1.87
CA ILE A 196 -0.02 -7.76 1.14
C ILE A 196 0.91 -6.67 0.58
N PHE A 197 0.34 -5.67 -0.09
CA PHE A 197 1.12 -4.57 -0.67
C PHE A 197 1.88 -3.77 0.39
N ARG A 198 1.26 -3.48 1.53
CA ARG A 198 1.94 -2.84 2.66
C ARG A 198 3.13 -3.65 3.14
N GLN A 199 3.00 -4.99 3.23
CA GLN A 199 4.12 -5.86 3.61
C GLN A 199 5.24 -5.80 2.58
N ALA A 200 4.93 -5.81 1.29
CA ALA A 200 5.93 -5.61 0.24
C ALA A 200 6.64 -4.26 0.36
N VAL A 201 5.91 -3.18 0.65
CA VAL A 201 6.50 -1.85 0.86
C VAL A 201 7.40 -1.80 2.10
N ASN A 202 7.05 -2.52 3.18
CA ASN A 202 7.89 -2.63 4.37
C ASN A 202 9.25 -3.32 4.10
N LEU A 203 9.27 -4.30 3.17
CA LEU A 203 10.49 -4.98 2.74
C LEU A 203 11.24 -4.22 1.63
N ALA A 204 10.67 -3.14 1.12
CA ALA A 204 11.20 -2.46 -0.04
C ALA A 204 12.58 -1.83 0.21
N SER A 205 13.37 -1.85 -0.84
CA SER A 205 14.72 -1.29 -0.89
C SER A 205 14.81 -0.28 -2.02
N ARG A 206 15.64 0.74 -1.87
CA ARG A 206 15.93 1.72 -2.93
C ARG A 206 17.42 1.99 -2.98
N ARG A 207 17.98 1.97 -4.19
CA ARG A 207 19.33 2.48 -4.40
C ARG A 207 19.28 4.01 -4.45
N LYS A 208 20.29 4.68 -3.92
CA LYS A 208 20.42 6.13 -3.99
C LYS A 208 20.38 6.60 -5.45
N GLY A 209 19.55 7.61 -5.71
CA GLY A 209 19.31 8.13 -7.07
C GLY A 209 18.23 7.39 -7.85
N GLU A 210 17.68 6.28 -7.36
CA GLU A 210 16.58 5.59 -8.00
C GLU A 210 15.23 5.85 -7.30
N THR A 211 14.17 5.99 -8.08
CA THR A 211 12.83 6.28 -7.58
C THR A 211 12.00 5.03 -7.30
N ALA A 212 12.14 3.99 -8.14
CA ALA A 212 11.34 2.78 -8.04
C ALA A 212 11.85 1.85 -6.92
N PRO A 213 10.99 1.43 -5.97
CA PRO A 213 11.35 0.45 -4.96
C PRO A 213 11.63 -0.92 -5.57
N LYS A 214 12.36 -1.75 -4.81
CA LYS A 214 12.74 -3.11 -5.18
C LYS A 214 12.65 -4.00 -3.96
N LEU A 215 12.25 -5.26 -4.12
CA LEU A 215 12.36 -6.31 -3.10
C LEU A 215 13.63 -7.08 -3.37
N LEU A 216 14.70 -6.76 -2.63
CA LEU A 216 15.98 -7.49 -2.78
C LEU A 216 15.81 -8.90 -2.24
N ILE A 217 16.18 -9.91 -3.05
CA ILE A 217 16.10 -11.31 -2.62
C ILE A 217 17.48 -11.96 -2.53
N GLY A 218 18.50 -11.38 -3.17
CA GLY A 218 19.83 -11.97 -3.10
C GLY A 218 20.77 -11.46 -4.19
N TYR A 219 21.71 -12.32 -4.53
CA TYR A 219 22.69 -12.05 -5.56
C TYR A 219 23.10 -13.32 -6.30
N TYR A 220 23.67 -13.17 -7.47
CA TYR A 220 24.46 -14.21 -8.11
C TYR A 220 25.75 -13.64 -8.70
N ARG A 221 26.67 -14.51 -9.05
CA ARG A 221 27.91 -14.16 -9.71
C ARG A 221 27.90 -14.72 -11.13
N LYS A 222 28.08 -13.87 -12.15
CA LYS A 222 28.24 -14.33 -13.53
C LYS A 222 29.44 -15.26 -13.64
N LYS A 223 29.23 -16.44 -14.21
CA LYS A 223 30.31 -17.42 -14.40
C LYS A 223 31.31 -16.90 -15.43
N SER A 224 32.58 -16.92 -15.08
CA SER A 224 33.67 -16.81 -16.08
C SER A 224 33.70 -18.10 -16.90
N ILE A 225 34.19 -17.99 -18.16
CA ILE A 225 34.26 -19.13 -19.11
C ILE A 225 34.97 -20.36 -18.52
N TRP A 226 35.84 -20.16 -17.53
CA TRP A 226 36.61 -21.22 -16.85
C TRP A 226 35.89 -21.87 -15.63
N SER A 227 34.71 -21.42 -15.26
CA SER A 227 34.02 -21.89 -14.05
C SER A 227 32.76 -22.74 -14.30
N PHE A 228 32.62 -23.29 -15.51
CA PHE A 228 31.45 -24.10 -15.90
C PHE A 228 31.23 -25.36 -15.06
N LEU A 229 32.26 -25.83 -14.34
CA LEU A 229 32.22 -27.07 -13.55
C LEU A 229 31.77 -26.89 -12.08
N LYS A 230 31.63 -25.68 -11.58
CA LYS A 230 31.16 -25.44 -10.22
C LYS A 230 29.73 -24.91 -10.26
N ALA A 231 28.80 -25.61 -9.59
CA ALA A 231 27.47 -25.08 -9.31
C ALA A 231 27.60 -23.76 -8.53
N ASN A 232 26.97 -22.71 -9.01
CA ASN A 232 26.84 -21.47 -8.24
C ASN A 232 25.66 -21.68 -7.29
N PRO A 233 25.86 -21.74 -5.98
CA PRO A 233 24.72 -21.72 -5.08
C PRO A 233 24.01 -20.36 -5.27
N GLU A 234 22.75 -20.40 -5.62
CA GLU A 234 21.90 -19.21 -5.59
C GLU A 234 21.76 -18.79 -4.13
N HIS A 235 22.28 -17.62 -3.82
CA HIS A 235 22.12 -17.00 -2.50
C HIS A 235 20.88 -16.11 -2.52
N GLN A 236 19.71 -16.74 -2.43
CA GLN A 236 18.42 -16.02 -2.42
C GLN A 236 17.68 -16.24 -1.11
N LEU A 237 17.00 -15.18 -0.67
CA LEU A 237 16.12 -15.19 0.50
C LEU A 237 14.71 -15.61 0.09
N ASN A 238 14.10 -16.47 0.89
CA ASN A 238 12.68 -16.76 0.77
C ASN A 238 11.87 -15.66 1.50
N LEU A 239 11.18 -14.82 0.75
CA LEU A 239 10.36 -13.71 1.28
C LEU A 239 9.18 -14.21 2.13
N ALA A 240 8.79 -15.48 2.02
CA ALA A 240 7.72 -16.06 2.85
C ALA A 240 8.08 -16.02 4.35
N HIS A 241 9.36 -16.11 4.71
CA HIS A 241 9.81 -15.96 6.10
C HIS A 241 9.56 -14.55 6.67
N PHE A 242 9.29 -13.59 5.81
CA PHE A 242 9.01 -12.18 6.16
C PHE A 242 7.58 -11.80 5.81
N SER A 243 6.65 -12.74 5.89
CA SER A 243 5.21 -12.57 5.66
C SER A 243 4.84 -12.06 4.25
N LEU A 244 5.64 -12.44 3.25
CA LEU A 244 5.35 -12.20 1.84
C LEU A 244 5.56 -13.50 1.07
N SER A 245 4.50 -14.30 1.01
CA SER A 245 4.53 -15.62 0.37
C SER A 245 4.53 -15.51 -1.16
N TYR A 246 4.86 -16.63 -1.85
CA TYR A 246 4.82 -16.65 -3.31
C TYR A 246 3.42 -16.36 -3.89
N PRO A 247 2.30 -16.88 -3.34
CA PRO A 247 0.97 -16.46 -3.77
C PRO A 247 0.71 -14.95 -3.59
N ASP A 248 1.28 -14.33 -2.54
CA ASP A 248 1.17 -12.89 -2.34
C ASP A 248 1.93 -12.11 -3.42
N LEU A 249 3.12 -12.58 -3.81
CA LEU A 249 3.87 -12.00 -4.93
C LEU A 249 3.09 -12.10 -6.24
N LEU A 250 2.48 -13.27 -6.54
CA LEU A 250 1.62 -13.43 -7.71
C LEU A 250 0.45 -12.45 -7.70
N ALA A 251 -0.22 -12.28 -6.56
CA ALA A 251 -1.31 -11.31 -6.44
C ALA A 251 -0.85 -9.87 -6.73
N LEU A 252 0.35 -9.49 -6.25
CA LEU A 252 0.92 -8.16 -6.56
C LEU A 252 1.32 -8.01 -8.03
N MET A 253 1.76 -9.08 -8.69
CA MET A 253 2.05 -9.11 -10.12
C MET A 253 0.77 -8.95 -10.93
N ASP A 254 -0.28 -9.71 -10.62
CA ASP A 254 -1.57 -9.66 -11.30
C ASP A 254 -2.23 -8.28 -11.18
N LEU A 255 -2.06 -7.62 -10.03
CA LEU A 255 -2.51 -6.24 -9.82
C LEU A 255 -1.60 -5.20 -10.52
N GLY A 256 -0.51 -5.62 -11.13
CA GLY A 256 0.46 -4.74 -11.78
C GLY A 256 1.21 -3.82 -10.81
N LEU A 257 1.39 -4.23 -9.55
CA LEU A 257 2.12 -3.47 -8.52
C LEU A 257 3.63 -3.78 -8.52
N ILE A 258 4.00 -5.01 -8.89
CA ILE A 258 5.38 -5.42 -9.15
C ILE A 258 5.47 -6.07 -10.52
N HIS A 259 6.65 -6.11 -11.10
CA HIS A 259 6.89 -6.79 -12.39
C HIS A 259 6.77 -8.32 -12.23
N HIS A 260 6.34 -9.01 -13.30
CA HIS A 260 6.07 -10.45 -13.30
C HIS A 260 7.31 -11.35 -13.17
N SER A 261 8.51 -10.80 -13.24
CA SER A 261 9.75 -11.56 -13.18
C SER A 261 10.75 -10.92 -12.22
N GLU A 262 11.62 -11.75 -11.70
CA GLU A 262 12.85 -11.30 -11.05
C GLU A 262 13.71 -10.54 -12.07
N ILE A 263 14.36 -9.49 -11.58
CA ILE A 263 15.20 -8.61 -12.38
C ILE A 263 16.60 -8.60 -11.76
N GLU A 264 17.58 -8.59 -12.64
CA GLU A 264 18.98 -8.44 -12.29
C GLU A 264 19.42 -6.98 -12.38
N SER A 265 20.26 -6.56 -11.45
CA SER A 265 20.78 -5.17 -11.44
C SER A 265 21.73 -4.83 -12.56
N GLY A 266 22.14 -5.82 -13.35
CA GLY A 266 23.38 -5.75 -14.10
C GLY A 266 24.60 -5.94 -13.21
N GLU A 267 25.80 -6.05 -13.80
CA GLU A 267 27.04 -6.22 -13.05
C GLU A 267 27.38 -4.97 -12.27
N LEU A 268 27.63 -5.13 -10.97
CA LEU A 268 28.06 -4.05 -10.10
C LEU A 268 29.57 -3.82 -10.25
N ALA A 269 29.97 -2.55 -10.30
CA ALA A 269 31.37 -2.19 -10.41
C ALA A 269 32.15 -2.67 -9.17
N HIS A 270 33.23 -3.41 -9.39
CA HIS A 270 34.11 -3.90 -8.34
C HIS A 270 34.69 -2.74 -7.54
N ASP A 271 34.80 -2.89 -6.24
CA ASP A 271 35.34 -1.92 -5.29
C ASP A 271 34.62 -0.55 -5.25
N GLN A 272 33.43 -0.43 -5.85
CA GLN A 272 32.63 0.79 -5.76
C GLN A 272 31.46 0.60 -4.79
N ALA A 273 31.39 1.50 -3.80
CA ALA A 273 30.27 1.52 -2.88
C ALA A 273 28.97 1.96 -3.57
N THR A 274 27.90 1.23 -3.30
CA THR A 274 26.54 1.62 -3.65
C THR A 274 25.71 1.77 -2.42
N GLU A 275 25.08 2.94 -2.26
CA GLU A 275 24.24 3.24 -1.10
C GLU A 275 22.81 2.76 -1.36
N TRP A 276 22.27 2.00 -0.41
CA TRP A 276 20.93 1.44 -0.45
C TRP A 276 20.18 1.77 0.83
N ARG A 277 18.91 2.11 0.70
CA ARG A 277 17.98 2.15 1.81
C ARG A 277 17.12 0.89 1.75
N VAL A 278 17.28 0.00 2.72
CA VAL A 278 16.63 -1.32 2.79
C VAL A 278 15.71 -1.36 4.01
N ALA A 279 14.42 -1.53 3.79
CA ALA A 279 13.43 -1.64 4.88
C ALA A 279 13.63 -0.60 6.00
N GLY A 280 13.94 0.64 5.63
CA GLY A 280 14.18 1.75 6.55
C GLY A 280 15.60 1.90 7.10
N HIS A 281 16.55 1.01 6.73
CA HIS A 281 17.96 1.07 7.11
C HIS A 281 18.83 1.49 5.93
N SER A 282 19.86 2.29 6.19
CA SER A 282 20.90 2.59 5.19
C SER A 282 21.98 1.51 5.22
N ILE A 283 22.36 1.02 4.06
CA ILE A 283 23.39 0.00 3.89
C ILE A 283 24.24 0.38 2.68
N ASN A 284 25.55 0.35 2.83
CA ASN A 284 26.49 0.45 1.72
C ASN A 284 26.93 -0.95 1.29
N LEU A 285 26.84 -1.22 0.01
CA LEU A 285 27.28 -2.47 -0.61
C LEU A 285 28.52 -2.22 -1.45
N ILE A 286 29.63 -2.89 -1.13
CA ILE A 286 30.86 -2.87 -1.91
C ILE A 286 31.11 -4.29 -2.43
N PRO A 287 31.07 -4.56 -3.74
CA PRO A 287 31.30 -5.88 -4.30
C PRO A 287 32.75 -6.36 -4.06
N LYS A 288 32.91 -7.52 -3.40
CA LYS A 288 34.23 -8.16 -3.18
C LYS A 288 34.82 -8.80 -4.45
N TYR A 289 33.96 -9.09 -5.43
CA TYR A 289 34.35 -9.83 -6.63
C TYR A 289 33.72 -9.19 -7.86
N ARG A 290 34.32 -9.36 -9.02
CA ARG A 290 33.74 -9.00 -10.32
C ARG A 290 32.63 -9.98 -10.71
N GLY A 291 31.69 -9.52 -11.51
CA GLY A 291 30.58 -10.32 -12.00
C GLY A 291 29.41 -10.44 -11.02
N LEU A 292 29.41 -9.69 -9.91
CA LEU A 292 28.31 -9.70 -8.95
C LEU A 292 27.12 -8.91 -9.44
N THR A 293 25.94 -9.49 -9.28
CA THR A 293 24.64 -8.95 -9.71
C THR A 293 23.62 -9.18 -8.60
N LEU A 294 22.88 -8.14 -8.23
CA LEU A 294 21.76 -8.25 -7.29
C LEU A 294 20.52 -8.77 -8.00
N VAL A 295 19.71 -9.55 -7.30
CA VAL A 295 18.42 -10.08 -7.76
C VAL A 295 17.29 -9.50 -6.92
N TYR A 296 16.23 -9.04 -7.59
CA TYR A 296 15.11 -8.39 -6.93
C TYR A 296 13.83 -8.43 -7.77
N PHE A 297 12.68 -8.30 -7.13
CA PHE A 297 11.44 -7.90 -7.79
C PHE A 297 11.33 -6.38 -7.79
N LYS A 298 11.10 -5.77 -8.96
CA LYS A 298 10.96 -4.33 -9.10
C LYS A 298 9.49 -3.93 -9.04
N PHE A 299 9.19 -2.86 -8.30
CA PHE A 299 7.88 -2.24 -8.36
C PHE A 299 7.65 -1.60 -9.74
N THR A 300 6.43 -1.70 -10.24
CA THR A 300 6.01 -0.97 -11.44
C THR A 300 5.87 0.52 -11.11
N THR A 301 5.60 1.35 -12.11
CA THR A 301 5.28 2.77 -11.88
C THR A 301 4.08 2.89 -10.92
N THR A 302 3.01 2.14 -11.15
CA THR A 302 1.82 2.08 -10.28
C THR A 302 2.17 1.69 -8.85
N GLY A 303 2.96 0.62 -8.68
CA GLY A 303 3.40 0.20 -7.36
C GLY A 303 4.31 1.24 -6.67
N ALA A 304 5.19 1.90 -7.42
CA ALA A 304 6.06 2.95 -6.89
C ALA A 304 5.24 4.18 -6.44
N GLU A 305 4.25 4.61 -7.22
CA GLU A 305 3.35 5.71 -6.88
C GLU A 305 2.53 5.38 -5.62
N LEU A 306 1.86 4.22 -5.56
CA LEU A 306 1.10 3.80 -4.38
C LEU A 306 1.98 3.59 -3.15
N SER A 307 3.24 3.18 -3.32
CA SER A 307 4.17 3.03 -2.18
C SER A 307 4.44 4.33 -1.43
N LYS A 308 4.27 5.50 -2.09
CA LYS A 308 4.41 6.82 -1.46
C LYS A 308 3.34 7.09 -0.39
N LEU A 309 2.18 6.44 -0.51
CA LEU A 309 1.06 6.57 0.42
C LEU A 309 1.24 5.74 1.70
N ILE A 310 2.19 4.79 1.68
CA ILE A 310 2.42 3.83 2.75
C ILE A 310 3.65 4.25 3.56
N ASN A 311 3.44 4.39 4.86
CA ASN A 311 4.52 4.61 5.78
C ASN A 311 5.20 3.27 6.09
N SER A 312 6.41 3.06 5.55
CA SER A 312 7.14 1.81 5.74
C SER A 312 7.64 1.68 7.18
N GLN A 313 7.48 0.48 7.74
CA GLN A 313 8.01 0.10 9.05
C GLN A 313 9.37 -0.58 8.88
N LYS A 314 10.27 -0.37 9.85
CA LYS A 314 11.56 -1.08 9.87
C LYS A 314 11.32 -2.59 10.01
N GLN A 315 12.11 -3.37 9.28
CA GLN A 315 12.05 -4.84 9.27
C GLN A 315 13.42 -5.43 9.58
N ASP A 316 13.81 -5.38 10.86
CA ASP A 316 15.15 -5.77 11.31
C ASP A 316 15.49 -7.23 10.97
N ALA A 317 14.51 -8.14 11.07
CA ALA A 317 14.70 -9.55 10.73
C ALA A 317 15.07 -9.76 9.25
N TYR A 318 14.36 -9.05 8.35
CA TYR A 318 14.67 -9.10 6.91
C TYR A 318 16.03 -8.48 6.61
N VAL A 319 16.33 -7.33 7.19
CA VAL A 319 17.62 -6.65 7.02
C VAL A 319 18.76 -7.52 7.53
N GLY A 320 18.60 -8.17 8.68
CA GLY A 320 19.58 -9.10 9.25
C GLY A 320 19.86 -10.29 8.32
N ALA A 321 18.82 -10.95 7.82
CA ALA A 321 18.94 -12.06 6.89
C ALA A 321 19.56 -11.63 5.54
N LEU A 322 19.16 -10.45 5.02
CA LEU A 322 19.73 -9.91 3.79
C LEU A 322 21.22 -9.58 3.96
N LYS A 323 21.61 -8.97 5.07
CA LYS A 323 23.03 -8.71 5.40
C LYS A 323 23.83 -10.01 5.49
N GLN A 324 23.31 -11.04 6.12
CA GLN A 324 23.94 -12.34 6.18
C GLN A 324 24.15 -12.94 4.79
N THR A 325 23.12 -12.92 3.95
CA THR A 325 23.18 -13.43 2.58
C THR A 325 24.19 -12.65 1.73
N LEU A 326 24.09 -11.32 1.73
CA LEU A 326 24.96 -10.45 0.93
C LEU A 326 26.40 -10.42 1.43
N GLY A 327 26.65 -10.60 2.74
CA GLY A 327 27.97 -10.53 3.37
C GLY A 327 28.99 -11.53 2.83
N HIS A 328 28.52 -12.61 2.19
CA HIS A 328 29.41 -13.56 1.49
C HIS A 328 30.08 -12.97 0.26
N ALA A 329 29.45 -11.99 -0.39
CA ALA A 329 29.89 -11.42 -1.66
C ALA A 329 30.16 -9.91 -1.60
N PHE A 330 29.64 -9.23 -0.60
CA PHE A 330 29.77 -7.78 -0.42
C PHE A 330 30.38 -7.43 0.93
N GLU A 331 31.14 -6.35 0.98
CA GLU A 331 31.40 -5.64 2.22
C GLU A 331 30.20 -4.75 2.53
N LEU A 332 29.78 -4.78 3.79
CA LEU A 332 28.58 -4.09 4.28
C LEU A 332 28.99 -3.06 5.34
N SER A 333 28.60 -1.80 5.14
CA SER A 333 28.82 -0.74 6.11
C SER A 333 27.56 0.09 6.35
#